data_2e4e3f24094504a435c3c0e153de7e8b
#
_entry.id   2e4e3f24094504a435c3c0e153de7e8b
#
_cell.length_a   1.000
_cell.length_b   1.000
_cell.length_c   1.000
_cell.angle_alpha   90.00
_cell.angle_beta   90.00
_cell.angle_gamma   90.00
#
_symmetry.space_group_name_H-M   'P 1'
#
loop_
_entity.id
_entity.type
_entity.pdbx_description
1 polymer ?
#
loop_
_entity_poly.entity_id
_entity_poly.type
_entity_poly.pdbx_seq_one_letter_code
_entity_poly.pdbx_strand_id
1 'polypeptide(L)'
;PTGGTAVANPTSASPGSSYTVSASGFTNATGLTFQWQSNTNSGGWVNVGASSGTYSNVTATAPALGSTVLWHLIVTCTSSGQSGTSSNGTFTSVSTQNIPSTGSNTVSCGTNIVLYDNGGVSGDYANSSNGYTVLEAGLASTITISGNYVTEGVDDINIYSGTGTGGTLLATYSGTGTINYTGAAGQTLTVQFTSDSLIVYSGFNLSVSYSGICFPACAGTPTGGTASTSPNTNWPGSPYTVSATGYTQALNMTYQWQFSTDAGSSWTNAGVATSTYANYNATAPASGVVLWRLVVTCTNSSMSSNSTNGTFTTMVVSDVLTGCPNVVSGGLG
;
A
#
# COMPACT_ATOMS: atom_id res chain seq x y z
N PRO A 1 35.31 -26.12 -5.33
CA PRO A 1 34.90 -25.58 -4.04
C PRO A 1 33.40 -25.23 -4.02
N THR A 2 32.81 -25.07 -2.83
CA THR A 2 31.43 -24.58 -2.62
C THR A 2 31.47 -23.12 -2.20
N GLY A 3 30.50 -22.32 -2.67
CA GLY A 3 30.39 -20.89 -2.33
C GLY A 3 29.63 -20.62 -1.01
N GLY A 4 28.85 -21.60 -0.52
CA GLY A 4 28.07 -21.47 0.71
C GLY A 4 26.82 -20.58 0.59
N THR A 5 26.50 -19.87 1.65
CA THR A 5 25.33 -18.97 1.73
C THR A 5 25.77 -17.57 2.13
N ALA A 6 25.44 -16.56 1.31
CA ALA A 6 25.68 -15.16 1.62
C ALA A 6 24.51 -14.54 2.38
N VAL A 7 24.80 -13.62 3.30
CA VAL A 7 23.82 -12.91 4.13
C VAL A 7 24.24 -11.45 4.28
N ALA A 8 23.31 -10.53 4.15
CA ALA A 8 23.48 -9.13 4.56
C ALA A 8 22.91 -8.93 5.98
N ASN A 9 23.61 -8.16 6.82
CA ASN A 9 23.16 -7.85 8.18
C ASN A 9 23.47 -6.37 8.52
N PRO A 10 22.42 -5.57 8.83
CA PRO A 10 20.99 -5.88 8.67
C PRO A 10 20.61 -6.15 7.20
N THR A 11 19.47 -6.80 6.98
CA THR A 11 18.93 -7.06 5.63
C THR A 11 18.30 -5.85 4.98
N SER A 12 18.06 -4.79 5.77
CA SER A 12 17.55 -3.50 5.30
C SER A 12 18.03 -2.35 6.19
N ALA A 13 18.22 -1.18 5.62
CA ALA A 13 18.57 0.04 6.35
C ALA A 13 18.25 1.29 5.49
N SER A 14 18.34 2.48 6.12
CA SER A 14 18.21 3.77 5.42
C SER A 14 19.38 3.99 4.44
N PRO A 15 19.15 4.74 3.35
CA PRO A 15 20.24 5.21 2.48
C PRO A 15 21.41 5.81 3.26
N GLY A 16 22.62 5.44 2.88
CA GLY A 16 23.85 5.91 3.55
C GLY A 16 24.26 5.13 4.80
N SER A 17 23.41 4.28 5.36
CA SER A 17 23.75 3.44 6.51
C SER A 17 24.71 2.32 6.13
N SER A 18 25.58 1.93 7.05
CA SER A 18 26.49 0.79 6.86
C SER A 18 25.79 -0.53 7.16
N TYR A 19 26.12 -1.57 6.41
CA TYR A 19 25.73 -2.95 6.68
C TYR A 19 26.87 -3.92 6.35
N THR A 20 26.86 -5.10 6.96
CA THR A 20 27.89 -6.12 6.76
C THR A 20 27.35 -7.25 5.90
N VAL A 21 28.16 -7.71 4.93
CA VAL A 21 27.89 -8.90 4.13
C VAL A 21 28.86 -9.99 4.54
N SER A 22 28.33 -11.16 4.85
CA SER A 22 29.09 -12.34 5.26
C SER A 22 28.62 -13.58 4.50
N ALA A 23 29.45 -14.62 4.49
CA ALA A 23 29.09 -15.94 3.97
C ALA A 23 29.42 -17.03 4.99
N SER A 24 28.65 -18.14 4.94
CA SER A 24 28.88 -19.34 5.75
C SER A 24 28.76 -20.60 4.88
N GLY A 25 29.31 -21.72 5.34
CA GLY A 25 29.23 -23.00 4.63
C GLY A 25 30.01 -23.06 3.32
N PHE A 26 30.92 -22.12 3.05
CA PHE A 26 31.79 -22.15 1.89
C PHE A 26 33.05 -23.00 2.16
N THR A 27 33.68 -23.49 1.09
CA THR A 27 34.97 -24.16 1.20
C THR A 27 36.05 -23.18 1.63
N ASN A 28 36.77 -23.47 2.72
CA ASN A 28 37.91 -22.68 3.19
C ASN A 28 39.14 -23.59 3.30
N ALA A 29 40.10 -23.43 2.41
CA ALA A 29 41.36 -24.19 2.33
C ALA A 29 42.45 -23.37 1.70
N THR A 30 43.72 -23.82 1.82
CA THR A 30 44.85 -23.21 1.11
C THR A 30 44.71 -23.36 -0.42
N GLY A 31 45.19 -22.38 -1.18
CA GLY A 31 45.08 -22.37 -2.64
C GLY A 31 43.71 -21.98 -3.18
N LEU A 32 42.88 -21.35 -2.34
CA LEU A 32 41.61 -20.73 -2.78
C LEU A 32 41.73 -19.22 -2.84
N THR A 33 40.90 -18.60 -3.68
CA THR A 33 40.65 -17.17 -3.70
C THR A 33 39.16 -16.89 -3.52
N PHE A 34 38.87 -15.77 -2.90
CA PHE A 34 37.51 -15.31 -2.51
C PHE A 34 37.26 -13.98 -3.20
N GLN A 35 36.12 -13.89 -3.94
CA GLN A 35 35.69 -12.66 -4.61
C GLN A 35 34.24 -12.38 -4.27
N TRP A 36 33.98 -11.24 -3.64
CA TRP A 36 32.63 -10.75 -3.49
C TRP A 36 32.16 -10.05 -4.76
N GLN A 37 30.88 -10.29 -5.10
CA GLN A 37 30.18 -9.54 -6.14
C GLN A 37 28.84 -9.02 -5.61
N SER A 38 28.44 -7.86 -6.11
CA SER A 38 27.13 -7.27 -5.87
C SER A 38 26.39 -6.99 -7.17
N ASN A 39 25.06 -7.04 -7.11
CA ASN A 39 24.16 -6.69 -8.21
C ASN A 39 23.07 -5.78 -7.66
N THR A 40 23.08 -4.50 -8.04
CA THR A 40 22.11 -3.51 -7.62
C THR A 40 21.02 -3.35 -8.67
N ASN A 41 19.76 -3.51 -8.26
CA ASN A 41 18.57 -3.31 -9.11
C ASN A 41 18.64 -4.08 -10.45
N SER A 42 19.18 -5.31 -10.43
CA SER A 42 19.36 -6.16 -11.62
C SER A 42 20.30 -5.58 -12.69
N GLY A 43 21.16 -4.65 -12.34
CA GLY A 43 22.12 -3.98 -13.24
C GLY A 43 23.33 -4.84 -13.67
N GLY A 44 23.41 -6.10 -13.20
CA GLY A 44 24.51 -7.02 -13.45
C GLY A 44 25.46 -7.16 -12.26
N TRP A 45 26.26 -8.22 -12.27
CA TRP A 45 27.22 -8.52 -11.19
C TRP A 45 28.51 -7.73 -11.36
N VAL A 46 28.92 -7.07 -10.29
CA VAL A 46 30.14 -6.24 -10.23
C VAL A 46 31.02 -6.75 -9.10
N ASN A 47 32.32 -6.88 -9.36
CA ASN A 47 33.30 -7.24 -8.32
C ASN A 47 33.40 -6.16 -7.26
N VAL A 48 33.37 -6.57 -6.00
CA VAL A 48 33.58 -5.68 -4.84
C VAL A 48 34.94 -6.01 -4.21
N GLY A 49 35.84 -5.04 -4.31
CA GLY A 49 37.24 -5.23 -3.94
C GLY A 49 37.98 -6.18 -4.87
N ALA A 50 39.25 -6.45 -4.53
CA ALA A 50 40.06 -7.41 -5.23
C ALA A 50 39.83 -8.83 -4.70
N SER A 51 40.04 -9.83 -5.55
CA SER A 51 40.10 -11.23 -5.14
C SER A 51 41.22 -11.46 -4.13
N SER A 52 40.96 -12.17 -3.04
CA SER A 52 41.91 -12.39 -1.94
C SER A 52 42.08 -13.87 -1.64
N GLY A 53 43.26 -14.30 -1.24
CA GLY A 53 43.54 -15.64 -0.70
C GLY A 53 43.01 -15.85 0.72
N THR A 54 42.51 -14.81 1.36
CA THR A 54 41.90 -14.86 2.70
C THR A 54 40.48 -14.34 2.64
N TYR A 55 39.52 -15.10 3.20
CA TYR A 55 38.13 -14.67 3.33
C TYR A 55 37.99 -13.50 4.30
N SER A 56 37.21 -12.49 3.91
CA SER A 56 36.76 -11.41 4.80
C SER A 56 35.33 -11.02 4.51
N ASN A 57 34.63 -10.54 5.51
CA ASN A 57 33.33 -9.89 5.33
C ASN A 57 33.51 -8.56 4.60
N VAL A 58 32.44 -8.12 3.94
CA VAL A 58 32.39 -6.80 3.30
C VAL A 58 31.53 -5.87 4.12
N THR A 59 32.02 -4.67 4.41
CA THR A 59 31.17 -3.56 4.89
C THR A 59 30.76 -2.74 3.67
N ALA A 60 29.45 -2.62 3.49
CA ALA A 60 28.83 -1.89 2.38
C ALA A 60 27.97 -0.73 2.90
N THR A 61 27.70 0.22 2.03
CA THR A 61 26.80 1.35 2.33
C THR A 61 25.47 1.16 1.59
N ALA A 62 24.37 1.39 2.29
CA ALA A 62 23.03 1.30 1.72
C ALA A 62 22.88 2.30 0.55
N PRO A 63 22.47 1.84 -0.63
CA PRO A 63 22.28 2.71 -1.79
C PRO A 63 21.04 3.60 -1.65
N ALA A 64 20.63 4.28 -2.73
CA ALA A 64 19.43 5.10 -2.76
C ALA A 64 18.17 4.32 -2.34
N LEU A 65 17.22 5.02 -1.76
CA LEU A 65 15.95 4.48 -1.29
C LEU A 65 15.25 3.62 -2.36
N GLY A 66 14.72 2.48 -1.94
CA GLY A 66 14.04 1.52 -2.81
C GLY A 66 14.98 0.61 -3.61
N SER A 67 16.29 0.77 -3.47
CA SER A 67 17.25 -0.12 -4.14
C SER A 67 17.33 -1.47 -3.43
N THR A 68 17.46 -2.53 -4.24
CA THR A 68 17.79 -3.89 -3.77
C THR A 68 19.17 -4.27 -4.25
N VAL A 69 19.99 -4.81 -3.35
CA VAL A 69 21.34 -5.30 -3.67
C VAL A 69 21.40 -6.79 -3.37
N LEU A 70 21.73 -7.57 -4.39
CA LEU A 70 22.04 -8.98 -4.24
C LEU A 70 23.56 -9.14 -4.08
N TRP A 71 23.97 -10.05 -3.22
CA TRP A 71 25.37 -10.34 -2.92
C TRP A 71 25.65 -11.81 -3.07
N HIS A 72 26.77 -12.18 -3.65
CA HIS A 72 27.29 -13.53 -3.57
C HIS A 72 28.81 -13.57 -3.43
N LEU A 73 29.30 -14.68 -2.90
CA LEU A 73 30.71 -15.00 -2.78
C LEU A 73 31.09 -16.03 -3.86
N ILE A 74 32.14 -15.77 -4.60
CA ILE A 74 32.78 -16.73 -5.51
C ILE A 74 34.04 -17.25 -4.85
N VAL A 75 34.14 -18.56 -4.71
CA VAL A 75 35.29 -19.27 -4.18
C VAL A 75 35.95 -20.03 -5.32
N THR A 76 37.23 -19.71 -5.66
CA THR A 76 37.93 -20.30 -6.80
C THR A 76 39.17 -21.04 -6.32
N CYS A 77 39.36 -22.27 -6.78
CA CYS A 77 40.61 -23.03 -6.59
C CYS A 77 41.64 -22.58 -7.61
N THR A 78 42.78 -22.03 -7.15
CA THR A 78 43.82 -21.43 -8.00
C THR A 78 44.51 -22.47 -8.89
N SER A 79 44.62 -23.71 -8.45
CA SER A 79 45.30 -24.78 -9.21
C SER A 79 44.45 -25.41 -10.31
N SER A 80 43.11 -25.49 -10.10
CA SER A 80 42.20 -26.12 -11.07
C SER A 80 41.35 -25.12 -11.84
N GLY A 81 41.28 -23.86 -11.40
CA GLY A 81 40.40 -22.82 -11.98
C GLY A 81 38.91 -23.05 -11.69
N GLN A 82 38.56 -24.11 -10.94
CA GLN A 82 37.15 -24.43 -10.64
C GLN A 82 36.62 -23.49 -9.56
N SER A 83 35.39 -23.01 -9.76
CA SER A 83 34.74 -22.06 -8.83
C SER A 83 33.40 -22.58 -8.33
N GLY A 84 33.03 -22.18 -7.11
CA GLY A 84 31.71 -22.33 -6.54
C GLY A 84 31.17 -20.96 -6.12
N THR A 85 29.89 -20.70 -6.41
CA THR A 85 29.20 -19.45 -6.05
C THR A 85 28.22 -19.72 -4.90
N SER A 86 28.15 -18.80 -3.93
CA SER A 86 27.17 -18.88 -2.85
C SER A 86 25.73 -18.65 -3.34
N SER A 87 24.75 -19.05 -2.54
CA SER A 87 23.41 -18.47 -2.68
C SER A 87 23.46 -16.95 -2.41
N ASN A 88 22.46 -16.23 -2.91
CA ASN A 88 22.43 -14.77 -2.80
C ASN A 88 21.98 -14.32 -1.39
N GLY A 89 22.73 -13.39 -0.80
CA GLY A 89 22.26 -12.54 0.28
C GLY A 89 21.58 -11.31 -0.31
N THR A 90 20.44 -10.90 0.27
CA THR A 90 19.67 -9.73 -0.21
C THR A 90 19.74 -8.62 0.83
N PHE A 91 19.98 -7.38 0.35
CA PHE A 91 19.84 -6.15 1.13
C PHE A 91 18.86 -5.22 0.41
N THR A 92 17.99 -4.53 1.18
CA THR A 92 17.06 -3.54 0.62
C THR A 92 17.23 -2.20 1.33
N SER A 93 17.38 -1.13 0.57
CA SER A 93 17.41 0.23 1.10
C SER A 93 15.99 0.72 1.33
N VAL A 94 15.66 1.00 2.60
CA VAL A 94 14.33 1.39 3.06
C VAL A 94 14.40 2.65 3.91
N SER A 95 13.30 3.38 4.02
CA SER A 95 13.18 4.44 5.02
C SER A 95 13.12 3.83 6.42
N THR A 96 13.73 4.51 7.40
CA THR A 96 13.60 4.15 8.81
C THR A 96 12.92 5.27 9.58
N GLN A 97 12.21 4.91 10.63
CA GLN A 97 11.56 5.84 11.55
C GLN A 97 11.75 5.32 12.97
N ASN A 98 12.13 6.18 13.90
CA ASN A 98 12.14 5.83 15.32
C ASN A 98 10.86 6.33 15.97
N ILE A 99 10.27 5.54 16.87
CA ILE A 99 9.26 6.06 17.81
C ILE A 99 9.98 7.05 18.73
N PRO A 100 9.50 8.28 18.92
CA PRO A 100 10.15 9.22 19.84
C PRO A 100 10.00 8.73 21.28
N SER A 101 10.91 9.13 22.18
CA SER A 101 10.77 8.83 23.61
C SER A 101 9.52 9.47 24.22
N THR A 102 9.12 10.63 23.71
CA THR A 102 7.87 11.33 24.09
C THR A 102 7.28 12.02 22.86
N GLY A 103 5.96 12.23 22.86
CA GLY A 103 5.28 12.84 21.72
C GLY A 103 5.04 11.87 20.57
N SER A 104 4.96 12.39 19.35
CA SER A 104 4.57 11.59 18.19
C SER A 104 5.24 12.03 16.91
N ASN A 105 5.28 11.09 15.95
CA ASN A 105 5.54 11.36 14.55
C ASN A 105 4.53 10.60 13.66
N THR A 106 4.57 10.85 12.37
CA THR A 106 3.62 10.28 11.41
C THR A 106 4.36 9.73 10.19
N VAL A 107 3.91 8.58 9.72
CA VAL A 107 4.34 7.94 8.47
C VAL A 107 3.16 8.00 7.51
N SER A 108 3.38 8.66 6.37
CA SER A 108 2.34 8.78 5.34
C SER A 108 2.10 7.46 4.63
N CYS A 109 0.86 7.24 4.23
CA CYS A 109 0.43 6.06 3.50
C CYS A 109 1.33 5.77 2.29
N GLY A 110 1.66 4.51 2.08
CA GLY A 110 2.52 4.03 0.98
C GLY A 110 4.02 4.14 1.25
N THR A 111 4.43 4.69 2.40
CA THR A 111 5.83 4.76 2.77
C THR A 111 6.23 3.53 3.57
N ASN A 112 6.77 2.51 2.89
CA ASN A 112 7.35 1.36 3.58
C ASN A 112 8.57 1.80 4.39
N ILE A 113 8.61 1.40 5.66
CA ILE A 113 9.67 1.77 6.60
C ILE A 113 10.09 0.57 7.44
N VAL A 114 11.24 0.72 8.09
CA VAL A 114 11.54 -0.04 9.32
C VAL A 114 11.33 0.91 10.50
N LEU A 115 10.44 0.52 11.40
CA LEU A 115 10.12 1.25 12.62
C LEU A 115 10.93 0.66 13.78
N TYR A 116 11.67 1.52 14.44
CA TYR A 116 12.45 1.20 15.64
C TYR A 116 11.86 1.90 16.86
N ASP A 117 12.24 1.42 18.04
CA ASP A 117 12.11 2.20 19.27
C ASP A 117 13.01 3.46 19.24
N ASN A 118 13.05 4.19 20.33
CA ASN A 118 13.83 5.43 20.43
C ASN A 118 15.35 5.25 20.57
N GLY A 119 15.83 4.02 20.79
CA GLY A 119 17.27 3.66 20.71
C GLY A 119 17.74 3.46 19.27
N GLY A 120 16.84 3.21 18.34
CA GLY A 120 17.11 3.07 16.90
C GLY A 120 17.82 1.76 16.54
N VAL A 121 18.58 1.80 15.43
CA VAL A 121 19.15 0.59 14.80
C VAL A 121 20.14 -0.18 15.70
N SER A 122 20.84 0.49 16.60
CA SER A 122 21.99 -0.06 17.32
C SER A 122 22.04 0.23 18.82
N GLY A 123 21.07 0.96 19.36
CA GLY A 123 20.99 1.31 20.78
C GLY A 123 19.85 0.60 21.48
N ASP A 124 19.97 0.47 22.81
CA ASP A 124 18.85 0.08 23.64
C ASP A 124 17.84 1.24 23.75
N TYR A 125 16.57 0.92 23.94
CA TYR A 125 15.56 1.96 24.17
C TYR A 125 15.78 2.73 25.47
N ALA A 126 15.24 3.93 25.57
CA ALA A 126 15.36 4.75 26.78
C ALA A 126 14.29 4.39 27.80
N ASN A 127 14.62 4.53 29.09
CA ASN A 127 13.69 4.47 30.20
C ASN A 127 12.63 5.56 30.13
N SER A 128 11.48 5.34 30.74
CA SER A 128 10.36 6.30 30.86
C SER A 128 9.84 6.80 29.52
N SER A 129 9.90 5.95 28.50
CA SER A 129 9.39 6.25 27.17
C SER A 129 7.86 6.19 27.14
N ASN A 130 7.23 7.09 26.37
CA ASN A 130 5.79 7.11 26.14
C ASN A 130 5.49 7.84 24.82
N GLY A 131 6.19 7.47 23.76
CA GLY A 131 6.00 8.04 22.44
C GLY A 131 5.25 7.12 21.51
N TYR A 132 4.79 7.66 20.38
CA TYR A 132 4.09 6.85 19.38
C TYR A 132 4.34 7.33 17.95
N THR A 133 4.13 6.42 17.01
CA THR A 133 4.13 6.69 15.56
C THR A 133 2.76 6.39 14.98
N VAL A 134 2.20 7.36 14.27
CA VAL A 134 0.97 7.19 13.49
C VAL A 134 1.32 6.68 12.11
N LEU A 135 0.72 5.58 11.70
CA LEU A 135 0.83 4.98 10.37
C LEU A 135 -0.46 5.29 9.62
N GLU A 136 -0.43 6.28 8.73
CA GLU A 136 -1.62 6.72 8.01
C GLU A 136 -2.03 5.70 6.95
N ALA A 137 -3.31 5.28 6.95
CA ALA A 137 -3.87 4.46 5.89
C ALA A 137 -4.53 5.32 4.80
N GLY A 138 -4.52 4.83 3.56
CA GLY A 138 -5.41 5.31 2.50
C GLY A 138 -6.71 4.51 2.48
N LEU A 139 -7.72 5.01 1.76
CA LEU A 139 -9.07 4.41 1.71
C LEU A 139 -9.10 2.91 1.39
N ALA A 140 -8.15 2.43 0.59
CA ALA A 140 -8.08 1.03 0.15
C ALA A 140 -6.73 0.37 0.47
N SER A 141 -5.92 0.96 1.36
CA SER A 141 -4.65 0.38 1.77
C SER A 141 -4.80 -0.41 3.06
N THR A 142 -4.02 -1.47 3.20
CA THR A 142 -3.82 -2.18 4.46
C THR A 142 -2.40 -1.94 4.94
N ILE A 143 -2.20 -1.91 6.26
CA ILE A 143 -0.92 -1.74 6.91
C ILE A 143 -0.56 -3.07 7.56
N THR A 144 0.61 -3.60 7.23
CA THR A 144 1.17 -4.78 7.89
C THR A 144 2.42 -4.38 8.68
N ILE A 145 2.46 -4.79 9.94
CA ILE A 145 3.57 -4.58 10.88
C ILE A 145 4.13 -5.95 11.23
N SER A 146 5.41 -6.20 10.93
CA SER A 146 6.04 -7.49 11.22
C SER A 146 7.49 -7.31 11.63
N GLY A 147 7.97 -8.12 12.58
CA GLY A 147 9.35 -8.06 13.03
C GLY A 147 9.55 -8.67 14.42
N ASN A 148 10.75 -8.46 14.95
CA ASN A 148 11.17 -9.00 16.26
C ASN A 148 11.19 -7.90 17.30
N TYR A 149 10.98 -8.28 18.56
CA TYR A 149 11.12 -7.38 19.70
C TYR A 149 11.76 -8.09 20.89
N VAL A 150 12.51 -7.33 21.68
CA VAL A 150 13.09 -7.70 22.98
C VAL A 150 12.90 -6.50 23.90
N THR A 151 11.91 -6.57 24.76
CA THR A 151 11.62 -5.52 25.77
C THR A 151 11.62 -6.16 27.16
N GLU A 152 11.57 -5.36 28.20
CA GLU A 152 11.22 -5.87 29.52
C GLU A 152 9.76 -6.34 29.54
N GLY A 153 9.42 -7.24 30.48
CA GLY A 153 8.06 -7.80 30.53
C GLY A 153 6.97 -6.82 30.97
N VAL A 154 7.35 -5.62 31.39
CA VAL A 154 6.45 -4.51 31.74
C VAL A 154 6.51 -3.34 30.75
N ASP A 155 7.41 -3.43 29.78
CA ASP A 155 7.57 -2.43 28.71
C ASP A 155 6.80 -2.89 27.48
N ASP A 156 5.84 -2.08 27.05
CA ASP A 156 4.81 -2.47 26.10
C ASP A 156 4.94 -1.79 24.73
N ILE A 157 4.78 -2.61 23.69
CA ILE A 157 4.48 -2.14 22.33
C ILE A 157 2.98 -2.28 22.13
N ASN A 158 2.27 -1.17 22.04
CA ASN A 158 0.82 -1.11 21.90
C ASN A 158 0.42 -0.70 20.47
N ILE A 159 -0.54 -1.39 19.87
CA ILE A 159 -1.12 -1.03 18.57
C ILE A 159 -2.56 -0.56 18.80
N TYR A 160 -2.87 0.66 18.37
CA TYR A 160 -4.20 1.26 18.44
C TYR A 160 -4.80 1.49 17.06
N SER A 161 -6.11 1.50 16.98
CA SER A 161 -6.84 1.99 15.80
C SER A 161 -6.93 3.51 15.81
N GLY A 162 -6.77 4.14 14.64
CA GLY A 162 -6.88 5.59 14.47
C GLY A 162 -5.60 6.35 14.81
N THR A 163 -5.74 7.67 14.98
CA THR A 163 -4.65 8.60 15.24
C THR A 163 -4.46 8.79 16.73
N GLY A 164 -3.27 8.45 17.23
CA GLY A 164 -2.90 8.57 18.65
C GLY A 164 -3.45 7.43 19.51
N THR A 165 -3.20 7.54 20.82
CA THR A 165 -3.50 6.49 21.81
C THR A 165 -4.93 6.53 22.36
N GLY A 166 -5.76 7.46 21.90
CA GLY A 166 -7.19 7.55 22.26
C GLY A 166 -8.10 6.59 21.49
N GLY A 167 -7.59 5.87 20.50
CA GLY A 167 -8.33 4.87 19.75
C GLY A 167 -8.49 3.54 20.52
N THR A 168 -9.10 2.55 19.85
CA THR A 168 -9.22 1.20 20.43
C THR A 168 -7.88 0.52 20.45
N LEU A 169 -7.46 -0.03 21.61
CA LEU A 169 -6.29 -0.89 21.71
C LEU A 169 -6.56 -2.21 20.99
N LEU A 170 -5.73 -2.54 20.02
CA LEU A 170 -5.88 -3.70 19.14
C LEU A 170 -4.96 -4.85 19.55
N ALA A 171 -3.75 -4.53 20.01
CA ALA A 171 -2.77 -5.51 20.46
C ALA A 171 -1.74 -4.88 21.42
N THR A 172 -1.17 -5.72 22.31
CA THR A 172 -0.06 -5.38 23.20
C THR A 172 0.97 -6.49 23.15
N TYR A 173 2.25 -6.12 23.11
CA TYR A 173 3.40 -7.02 23.09
C TYR A 173 4.44 -6.56 24.08
N SER A 174 4.99 -7.49 24.89
CA SER A 174 6.10 -7.23 25.82
C SER A 174 6.97 -8.49 26.01
N GLY A 175 8.17 -8.33 26.54
CA GLY A 175 9.17 -9.39 26.66
C GLY A 175 9.91 -9.68 25.37
N THR A 176 9.96 -10.92 24.92
CA THR A 176 10.66 -11.32 23.68
C THR A 176 9.73 -12.08 22.75
N GLY A 177 9.69 -11.69 21.48
CA GLY A 177 8.84 -12.35 20.51
C GLY A 177 8.86 -11.72 19.12
N THR A 178 7.81 -12.04 18.36
CA THR A 178 7.59 -11.53 17.01
C THR A 178 6.23 -10.89 16.89
N ILE A 179 6.14 -9.80 16.15
CA ILE A 179 4.89 -9.17 15.73
C ILE A 179 4.60 -9.60 14.30
N ASN A 180 3.34 -9.92 14.02
CA ASN A 180 2.79 -10.06 12.69
C ASN A 180 1.32 -9.59 12.74
N TYR A 181 1.12 -8.29 12.55
CA TYR A 181 -0.18 -7.64 12.67
C TYR A 181 -0.56 -6.97 11.34
N THR A 182 -1.79 -7.21 10.88
CA THR A 182 -2.34 -6.54 9.68
C THR A 182 -3.65 -5.84 10.05
N GLY A 183 -3.69 -4.53 9.82
CA GLY A 183 -4.89 -3.72 10.01
C GLY A 183 -5.95 -3.97 8.93
N ALA A 184 -7.19 -3.57 9.19
CA ALA A 184 -8.24 -3.58 8.18
C ALA A 184 -7.94 -2.57 7.05
N ALA A 185 -8.56 -2.77 5.88
CA ALA A 185 -8.44 -1.81 4.78
C ALA A 185 -8.95 -0.43 5.20
N GLY A 186 -8.16 0.61 4.94
CA GLY A 186 -8.47 1.98 5.34
C GLY A 186 -8.23 2.31 6.81
N GLN A 187 -7.73 1.36 7.60
CA GLN A 187 -7.48 1.56 9.02
C GLN A 187 -6.12 2.19 9.29
N THR A 188 -6.10 3.44 9.73
CA THR A 188 -4.92 4.06 10.34
C THR A 188 -4.57 3.34 11.63
N LEU A 189 -3.30 3.07 11.85
CA LEU A 189 -2.77 2.44 13.06
C LEU A 189 -1.85 3.40 13.81
N THR A 190 -1.83 3.32 15.12
CA THR A 190 -0.85 3.99 15.98
C THR A 190 -0.04 2.93 16.72
N VAL A 191 1.28 2.98 16.62
CA VAL A 191 2.20 2.14 17.38
C VAL A 191 2.81 2.99 18.48
N GLN A 192 2.49 2.69 19.73
CA GLN A 192 3.04 3.33 20.93
C GLN A 192 4.09 2.40 21.56
N PHE A 193 5.13 2.98 22.10
CA PHE A 193 6.08 2.30 22.98
C PHE A 193 6.09 2.96 24.34
N THR A 194 5.89 2.17 25.39
CA THR A 194 5.98 2.61 26.78
C THR A 194 7.03 1.80 27.52
N SER A 195 7.88 2.44 28.29
CA SER A 195 8.85 1.79 29.19
C SER A 195 8.82 2.40 30.56
N ASP A 196 9.15 1.61 31.58
CA ASP A 196 9.30 2.10 32.93
C ASP A 196 10.67 2.82 33.15
N SER A 197 11.15 2.95 34.38
CA SER A 197 12.34 3.74 34.70
C SER A 197 13.61 2.88 34.95
N LEU A 198 13.57 1.56 34.69
CA LEU A 198 14.62 0.67 35.20
C LEU A 198 15.41 -0.04 34.08
N ILE A 199 14.93 -1.13 33.55
CA ILE A 199 15.72 -2.03 32.69
C ILE A 199 15.43 -1.73 31.23
N VAL A 200 16.48 -1.70 30.41
CA VAL A 200 16.36 -1.50 28.95
C VAL A 200 16.94 -2.70 28.20
N TYR A 201 16.40 -2.94 27.01
CA TYR A 201 16.85 -3.97 26.08
C TYR A 201 17.00 -3.39 24.66
N SER A 202 17.39 -4.23 23.72
CA SER A 202 17.62 -3.85 22.34
C SER A 202 16.36 -3.36 21.56
N GLY A 203 15.17 -3.44 22.19
CA GLY A 203 13.93 -2.92 21.66
C GLY A 203 13.39 -3.70 20.49
N PHE A 204 13.01 -3.03 19.40
CA PHE A 204 12.34 -3.68 18.29
C PHE A 204 12.79 -3.15 16.92
N ASN A 205 12.60 -4.02 15.94
CA ASN A 205 12.83 -3.77 14.53
C ASN A 205 11.59 -4.28 13.77
N LEU A 206 10.69 -3.36 13.43
CA LEU A 206 9.40 -3.67 12.83
C LEU A 206 9.34 -3.17 11.40
N SER A 207 9.22 -4.08 10.44
CA SER A 207 8.91 -3.75 9.05
C SER A 207 7.46 -3.30 8.97
N VAL A 208 7.23 -2.08 8.48
CA VAL A 208 5.90 -1.54 8.17
C VAL A 208 5.76 -1.48 6.66
N SER A 209 4.78 -2.19 6.14
CA SER A 209 4.49 -2.24 4.71
C SER A 209 3.04 -1.90 4.41
N TYR A 210 2.84 -1.26 3.27
CA TYR A 210 1.51 -0.90 2.77
C TYR A 210 1.17 -1.74 1.55
N SER A 211 -0.05 -2.25 1.49
CA SER A 211 -0.62 -2.87 0.30
C SER A 211 -1.90 -2.14 -0.11
N GLY A 212 -2.22 -2.16 -1.41
CA GLY A 212 -3.34 -1.38 -1.94
C GLY A 212 -2.96 0.05 -2.32
N ILE A 213 -3.95 0.89 -2.59
CA ILE A 213 -3.74 2.24 -3.11
C ILE A 213 -3.79 3.26 -1.98
N CYS A 214 -2.72 4.03 -1.84
CA CYS A 214 -2.66 5.18 -0.96
C CYS A 214 -3.06 6.44 -1.72
N PHE A 215 -4.23 6.97 -1.42
CA PHE A 215 -4.65 8.25 -1.95
C PHE A 215 -4.23 9.38 -1.01
N PRO A 216 -3.62 10.45 -1.53
CA PRO A 216 -3.32 11.64 -0.73
C PRO A 216 -4.63 12.31 -0.28
N ALA A 217 -4.55 13.16 0.74
CA ALA A 217 -5.66 14.04 1.09
C ALA A 217 -6.01 14.94 -0.10
N CYS A 218 -7.29 15.14 -0.33
CA CYS A 218 -7.72 16.01 -1.43
C CYS A 218 -7.33 17.47 -1.19
N ALA A 219 -6.98 18.16 -2.28
CA ALA A 219 -6.67 19.59 -2.29
C ALA A 219 -7.19 20.22 -3.58
N GLY A 220 -7.66 21.47 -3.49
CA GLY A 220 -8.16 22.22 -4.63
C GLY A 220 -9.46 21.65 -5.22
N THR A 221 -9.68 21.91 -6.52
CA THR A 221 -10.87 21.48 -7.26
C THR A 221 -10.69 20.06 -7.77
N PRO A 222 -11.55 19.10 -7.39
CA PRO A 222 -11.47 17.74 -7.90
C PRO A 222 -11.92 17.66 -9.37
N THR A 223 -11.64 16.55 -10.04
CA THR A 223 -12.20 16.20 -11.36
C THR A 223 -13.46 15.34 -11.16
N GLY A 224 -14.55 15.69 -11.84
CA GLY A 224 -15.82 14.96 -11.79
C GLY A 224 -15.82 13.66 -12.62
N GLY A 225 -14.97 13.60 -13.65
CA GLY A 225 -14.87 12.46 -14.56
C GLY A 225 -15.99 12.39 -15.58
N THR A 226 -16.29 11.17 -16.04
CA THR A 226 -17.33 10.90 -17.07
C THR A 226 -18.32 9.89 -16.52
N ALA A 227 -19.60 10.26 -16.48
CA ALA A 227 -20.69 9.35 -16.10
C ALA A 227 -21.16 8.53 -17.30
N SER A 228 -21.62 7.32 -17.03
CA SER A 228 -22.20 6.40 -18.02
C SER A 228 -23.32 5.58 -17.40
N THR A 229 -24.19 5.03 -18.26
CA THR A 229 -25.26 4.13 -17.84
C THR A 229 -25.15 2.80 -18.60
N SER A 230 -25.41 1.70 -17.91
CA SER A 230 -25.35 0.34 -18.50
C SER A 230 -26.52 -0.53 -18.00
N PRO A 231 -27.37 -1.03 -18.90
CA PRO A 231 -27.53 -0.59 -20.30
C PRO A 231 -27.93 0.90 -20.38
N ASN A 232 -27.66 1.56 -21.51
CA ASN A 232 -28.06 2.95 -21.71
C ASN A 232 -29.50 3.11 -22.22
N THR A 233 -30.15 1.99 -22.56
CA THR A 233 -31.60 1.91 -22.89
C THR A 233 -32.17 0.63 -22.25
N ASN A 234 -33.40 0.74 -21.75
CA ASN A 234 -34.13 -0.44 -21.23
C ASN A 234 -35.65 -0.16 -21.17
N TRP A 235 -36.44 -1.21 -20.92
CA TRP A 235 -37.90 -1.10 -20.76
C TRP A 235 -38.27 -0.42 -19.43
N PRO A 236 -39.45 0.23 -19.38
CA PRO A 236 -39.98 0.78 -18.10
C PRO A 236 -39.93 -0.23 -16.96
N GLY A 237 -39.46 0.20 -15.78
CA GLY A 237 -39.35 -0.64 -14.59
C GLY A 237 -38.12 -1.56 -14.56
N SER A 238 -37.35 -1.64 -15.65
CA SER A 238 -36.14 -2.48 -15.66
C SER A 238 -34.96 -1.81 -14.98
N PRO A 239 -34.05 -2.56 -14.32
CA PRO A 239 -32.89 -2.02 -13.67
C PRO A 239 -31.79 -1.62 -14.67
N TYR A 240 -31.00 -0.61 -14.30
CA TYR A 240 -29.75 -0.25 -14.96
C TYR A 240 -28.76 0.32 -13.96
N THR A 241 -27.46 0.27 -14.28
CA THR A 241 -26.40 0.76 -13.41
C THR A 241 -25.84 2.08 -13.96
N VAL A 242 -25.64 3.03 -13.06
CA VAL A 242 -24.94 4.31 -13.34
C VAL A 242 -23.54 4.21 -12.75
N SER A 243 -22.53 4.55 -13.56
CA SER A 243 -21.13 4.50 -13.15
C SER A 243 -20.37 5.74 -13.65
N ALA A 244 -19.21 6.02 -13.06
CA ALA A 244 -18.31 7.07 -13.52
C ALA A 244 -16.87 6.58 -13.57
N THR A 245 -16.08 7.19 -14.46
CA THR A 245 -14.65 6.96 -14.63
C THR A 245 -13.89 8.28 -14.69
N GLY A 246 -12.57 8.26 -14.36
CA GLY A 246 -11.72 9.46 -14.45
C GLY A 246 -12.04 10.57 -13.43
N TYR A 247 -12.78 10.26 -12.37
CA TYR A 247 -13.02 11.17 -11.25
C TYR A 247 -11.85 11.16 -10.27
N THR A 248 -11.69 12.24 -9.49
CA THR A 248 -10.65 12.31 -8.46
C THR A 248 -10.94 11.34 -7.33
N GLN A 249 -9.94 10.52 -6.97
CA GLN A 249 -9.92 9.66 -5.79
C GLN A 249 -8.86 10.17 -4.82
N ALA A 250 -9.27 10.55 -3.62
CA ALA A 250 -8.42 11.06 -2.55
C ALA A 250 -9.08 10.85 -1.19
N LEU A 251 -8.33 11.04 -0.08
CA LEU A 251 -8.92 11.16 1.25
C LEU A 251 -9.76 12.43 1.35
N ASN A 252 -10.78 12.42 2.18
CA ASN A 252 -11.69 13.55 2.40
C ASN A 252 -12.48 13.98 1.15
N MET A 253 -12.81 13.01 0.30
CA MET A 253 -13.74 13.20 -0.81
C MET A 253 -15.14 12.81 -0.40
N THR A 254 -16.15 13.43 -1.05
CA THR A 254 -17.53 12.95 -1.06
C THR A 254 -18.04 12.84 -2.48
N TYR A 255 -18.90 11.85 -2.70
CA TYR A 255 -19.45 11.47 -3.99
C TYR A 255 -20.96 11.47 -3.91
N GLN A 256 -21.64 12.30 -4.75
CA GLN A 256 -23.10 12.40 -4.79
C GLN A 256 -23.59 12.18 -6.19
N TRP A 257 -24.37 11.12 -6.41
CA TRP A 257 -25.10 10.96 -7.66
C TRP A 257 -26.27 11.92 -7.74
N GLN A 258 -26.47 12.50 -8.91
CA GLN A 258 -27.63 13.35 -9.23
C GLN A 258 -28.21 12.94 -10.57
N PHE A 259 -29.52 13.08 -10.70
CA PHE A 259 -30.23 12.86 -11.95
C PHE A 259 -31.09 14.05 -12.34
N SER A 260 -31.36 14.16 -13.64
CA SER A 260 -32.23 15.17 -14.24
C SER A 260 -33.17 14.49 -15.23
N THR A 261 -34.44 14.90 -15.23
CA THR A 261 -35.47 14.49 -16.19
C THR A 261 -35.95 15.64 -17.10
N ASP A 262 -35.32 16.81 -16.96
CA ASP A 262 -35.66 18.06 -17.68
C ASP A 262 -34.47 18.56 -18.52
N ALA A 263 -33.74 17.65 -19.13
CA ALA A 263 -32.57 17.89 -19.97
C ALA A 263 -31.42 18.65 -19.26
N GLY A 264 -31.30 18.53 -17.95
CA GLY A 264 -30.22 19.15 -17.16
C GLY A 264 -30.58 20.55 -16.62
N SER A 265 -31.83 20.99 -16.75
CA SER A 265 -32.29 22.28 -16.21
C SER A 265 -32.33 22.27 -14.69
N SER A 266 -32.72 21.14 -14.09
CA SER A 266 -32.64 20.89 -12.65
C SER A 266 -32.04 19.53 -12.33
N TRP A 267 -31.50 19.41 -11.11
CA TRP A 267 -30.82 18.18 -10.64
C TRP A 267 -31.31 17.78 -9.27
N THR A 268 -31.64 16.49 -9.14
CA THR A 268 -32.10 15.89 -7.88
C THR A 268 -31.05 14.90 -7.38
N ASN A 269 -30.75 14.92 -6.07
CA ASN A 269 -29.86 13.95 -5.45
C ASN A 269 -30.44 12.54 -5.49
N ALA A 270 -29.65 11.58 -5.93
CA ALA A 270 -29.95 10.16 -5.87
C ALA A 270 -29.20 9.55 -4.68
N GLY A 271 -29.96 9.26 -3.62
CA GLY A 271 -29.37 8.81 -2.35
C GLY A 271 -28.66 9.92 -1.57
N VAL A 272 -27.84 9.52 -0.61
CA VAL A 272 -27.00 10.41 0.19
C VAL A 272 -25.57 10.44 -0.36
N ALA A 273 -24.85 11.54 -0.11
CA ALA A 273 -23.43 11.61 -0.41
C ALA A 273 -22.64 10.61 0.44
N THR A 274 -21.65 9.97 -0.16
CA THR A 274 -20.81 8.96 0.48
C THR A 274 -19.33 9.35 0.40
N SER A 275 -18.55 8.95 1.39
CA SER A 275 -17.09 9.16 1.39
C SER A 275 -16.35 8.15 0.48
N THR A 276 -17.03 7.08 0.07
CA THR A 276 -16.51 6.06 -0.83
C THR A 276 -17.37 6.05 -2.10
N TYR A 277 -16.74 6.07 -3.27
CA TYR A 277 -17.44 5.93 -4.53
C TYR A 277 -18.11 4.57 -4.64
N ALA A 278 -19.37 4.58 -5.09
CA ALA A 278 -20.10 3.40 -5.50
C ALA A 278 -20.94 3.70 -6.75
N ASN A 279 -21.13 2.68 -7.59
CA ASN A 279 -22.11 2.74 -8.66
C ASN A 279 -23.52 2.90 -8.09
N TYR A 280 -24.39 3.55 -8.84
CA TYR A 280 -25.78 3.71 -8.45
C TYR A 280 -26.69 2.78 -9.28
N ASN A 281 -27.52 1.98 -8.61
CA ASN A 281 -28.52 1.14 -9.26
C ASN A 281 -29.82 1.91 -9.38
N ALA A 282 -30.26 2.14 -10.62
CA ALA A 282 -31.45 2.89 -10.94
C ALA A 282 -32.50 2.00 -11.63
N THR A 283 -33.73 2.47 -11.65
CA THR A 283 -34.85 1.82 -12.38
C THR A 283 -35.32 2.75 -13.49
N ALA A 284 -35.54 2.18 -14.66
CA ALA A 284 -36.04 2.89 -15.83
C ALA A 284 -37.40 3.54 -15.54
N PRO A 285 -37.59 4.85 -15.78
CA PRO A 285 -38.87 5.51 -15.64
C PRO A 285 -39.90 4.98 -16.67
N ALA A 286 -41.14 5.41 -16.55
CA ALA A 286 -42.19 5.00 -17.49
C ALA A 286 -41.92 5.40 -18.95
N SER A 287 -41.24 6.53 -19.14
CA SER A 287 -40.82 7.02 -20.46
C SER A 287 -39.77 8.13 -20.32
N GLY A 288 -39.13 8.51 -21.43
CA GLY A 288 -38.27 9.68 -21.51
C GLY A 288 -36.78 9.39 -21.34
N VAL A 289 -36.04 10.46 -21.15
CA VAL A 289 -34.58 10.46 -21.02
C VAL A 289 -34.20 10.94 -19.62
N VAL A 290 -33.25 10.24 -18.99
CA VAL A 290 -32.66 10.62 -17.69
C VAL A 290 -31.20 10.93 -17.92
N LEU A 291 -30.76 12.12 -17.52
CA LEU A 291 -29.35 12.47 -17.43
C LEU A 291 -28.84 12.20 -16.02
N TRP A 292 -27.62 11.68 -15.92
CA TRP A 292 -26.95 11.41 -14.67
C TRP A 292 -25.61 12.12 -14.60
N ARG A 293 -25.25 12.63 -13.43
CA ARG A 293 -23.92 13.14 -13.14
C ARG A 293 -23.45 12.73 -11.75
N LEU A 294 -22.14 12.66 -11.61
CA LEU A 294 -21.47 12.50 -10.31
C LEU A 294 -20.97 13.88 -9.87
N VAL A 295 -21.35 14.32 -8.68
CA VAL A 295 -20.76 15.48 -8.00
C VAL A 295 -19.66 14.96 -7.08
N VAL A 296 -18.43 15.41 -7.31
CA VAL A 296 -17.24 15.03 -6.56
C VAL A 296 -16.79 16.25 -5.77
N THR A 297 -16.76 16.14 -4.45
CA THR A 297 -16.42 17.26 -3.55
C THR A 297 -15.21 16.92 -2.71
N CYS A 298 -14.21 17.80 -2.69
CA CYS A 298 -13.13 17.77 -1.72
C CYS A 298 -13.55 18.53 -0.46
N THR A 299 -13.69 17.85 0.67
CA THR A 299 -14.15 18.48 1.91
C THR A 299 -13.11 19.41 2.53
N ASN A 300 -11.82 19.16 2.29
CA ASN A 300 -10.73 20.03 2.78
C ASN A 300 -10.74 21.41 2.12
N SER A 301 -11.02 21.49 0.83
CA SER A 301 -11.07 22.74 0.10
C SER A 301 -12.49 23.28 -0.07
N SER A 302 -13.52 22.49 0.25
CA SER A 302 -14.95 22.77 -0.02
C SER A 302 -15.26 22.98 -1.51
N MET A 303 -14.37 22.52 -2.40
CA MET A 303 -14.54 22.65 -3.84
C MET A 303 -15.16 21.40 -4.44
N SER A 304 -16.02 21.59 -5.46
CA SER A 304 -16.72 20.51 -6.15
C SER A 304 -16.57 20.59 -7.65
N SER A 305 -16.69 19.46 -8.32
CA SER A 305 -16.79 19.36 -9.77
C SER A 305 -17.81 18.30 -10.16
N ASN A 306 -18.46 18.50 -11.30
CA ASN A 306 -19.42 17.55 -11.85
C ASN A 306 -18.75 16.72 -12.96
N SER A 307 -19.16 15.45 -13.07
CA SER A 307 -18.84 14.65 -14.25
C SER A 307 -19.53 15.20 -15.51
N THR A 308 -19.07 14.78 -16.67
CA THR A 308 -19.92 14.81 -17.87
C THR A 308 -21.16 13.94 -17.64
N ASN A 309 -22.23 14.19 -18.41
CA ASN A 309 -23.50 13.49 -18.21
C ASN A 309 -23.48 12.09 -18.84
N GLY A 310 -23.93 11.09 -18.08
CA GLY A 310 -24.39 9.80 -18.58
C GLY A 310 -25.86 9.90 -18.98
N THR A 311 -26.26 9.30 -20.09
CA THR A 311 -27.63 9.34 -20.61
C THR A 311 -28.26 7.96 -20.57
N PHE A 312 -29.46 7.87 -20.03
CA PHE A 312 -30.33 6.71 -20.10
C PHE A 312 -31.61 7.06 -20.83
N THR A 313 -32.08 6.18 -21.75
CA THR A 313 -33.34 6.37 -22.48
C THR A 313 -34.28 5.21 -22.26
N THR A 314 -35.49 5.48 -21.81
CA THR A 314 -36.52 4.46 -21.69
C THR A 314 -37.03 4.03 -23.06
N MET A 315 -36.99 2.72 -23.33
CA MET A 315 -37.58 2.18 -24.57
C MET A 315 -39.09 2.29 -24.52
N VAL A 316 -39.68 2.83 -25.55
CA VAL A 316 -41.13 2.85 -25.73
C VAL A 316 -41.50 1.93 -26.88
N VAL A 317 -42.57 1.16 -26.71
CA VAL A 317 -43.18 0.46 -27.83
C VAL A 317 -43.81 1.56 -28.70
N SER A 318 -43.18 1.91 -29.80
CA SER A 318 -43.92 2.68 -30.80
C SER A 318 -44.95 1.74 -31.45
N ASP A 319 -46.23 1.97 -31.22
CA ASP A 319 -47.30 1.34 -31.97
C ASP A 319 -47.21 1.76 -33.45
N VAL A 320 -46.23 1.20 -34.17
CA VAL A 320 -46.26 1.15 -35.62
C VAL A 320 -46.88 -0.16 -36.06
N LEU A 321 -48.09 -0.38 -35.61
CA LEU A 321 -49.03 -1.31 -36.24
C LEU A 321 -50.05 -0.51 -37.06
N THR A 322 -49.62 0.53 -37.78
CA THR A 322 -50.37 1.08 -38.91
C THR A 322 -49.90 0.33 -40.15
N GLY A 323 -50.47 -0.85 -40.40
CA GLY A 323 -50.16 -1.57 -41.63
C GLY A 323 -50.28 -3.11 -41.59
N CYS A 324 -51.17 -3.67 -40.76
CA CYS A 324 -51.65 -4.99 -41.09
C CYS A 324 -52.58 -4.87 -42.32
N PRO A 325 -52.20 -5.38 -43.51
CA PRO A 325 -53.18 -5.47 -44.60
C PRO A 325 -54.34 -6.37 -44.12
N ASN A 326 -55.57 -5.88 -44.34
CA ASN A 326 -56.78 -6.61 -44.09
C ASN A 326 -56.61 -8.07 -44.58
N VAL A 327 -56.66 -9.01 -43.64
CA VAL A 327 -56.88 -10.40 -44.01
C VAL A 327 -58.30 -10.48 -44.57
N VAL A 328 -58.42 -10.52 -45.86
CA VAL A 328 -59.68 -10.80 -46.54
C VAL A 328 -60.08 -12.22 -46.12
N SER A 329 -61.07 -12.35 -45.29
CA SER A 329 -61.71 -13.61 -44.98
C SER A 329 -62.31 -14.20 -46.26
N GLY A 330 -61.58 -15.09 -46.94
CA GLY A 330 -62.13 -15.89 -48.01
C GLY A 330 -63.19 -16.81 -47.41
N GLY A 331 -64.44 -16.53 -47.68
CA GLY A 331 -65.52 -17.42 -47.36
C GLY A 331 -65.36 -18.77 -48.12
N LEU A 332 -65.52 -19.86 -47.39
CA LEU A 332 -65.67 -21.17 -47.95
C LEU A 332 -67.03 -21.23 -48.64
N GLY A 333 -67.00 -21.48 -49.96
CA GLY A 333 -68.13 -21.98 -50.72
C GLY A 333 -67.98 -23.50 -50.89
#